data_3fdf1eea84a4730be321d869533f7db4
#
_entry.id   3fdf1eea84a4730be321d869533f7db4
#
_cell.length_a   1.000
_cell.length_b   1.000
_cell.length_c   1.000
_cell.angle_alpha   90.00
_cell.angle_beta   90.00
_cell.angle_gamma   90.00
#
_symmetry.space_group_name_H-M   'P 1'
#
loop_
_entity.id
_entity.type
_entity.pdbx_description
1 polymer ?
#
loop_
_entity_poly.entity_id
_entity_poly.type
_entity_poly.pdbx_seq_one_letter_code
_entity_poly.pdbx_strand_id
1 'polypeptide(L)'
;PTGQTGDYSYVVNWYSSTSSFTLGGTITVVASSTTSTSTNSSISFVNGTCECPNAIVGDTAVIGGVTYTAVDNSTIAGEIANGNVNLCTTLVTDMSQLIKANSGFNFVLTHWDTSNVTNMSEMFYGATSFNSDISSWDTSNVTDMGLMFRAANTFNQNIGNWNTSGVSNMNE
;
A
#
# COMPACT_ATOMS: atom_id res chain seq x y z
N PRO A 1 48.17 35.57 -10.60
CA PRO A 1 47.44 34.36 -11.01
C PRO A 1 46.00 34.53 -10.52
N THR A 2 45.16 34.68 -11.48
CA THR A 2 43.72 34.98 -11.39
C THR A 2 42.97 33.76 -10.87
N GLY A 3 42.24 33.96 -9.75
CA GLY A 3 41.37 32.95 -9.19
C GLY A 3 40.20 32.61 -10.14
N GLN A 4 40.06 31.34 -10.48
CA GLN A 4 38.88 30.82 -11.11
C GLN A 4 37.73 30.75 -10.09
N THR A 5 36.70 31.54 -10.28
CA THR A 5 35.39 31.32 -9.63
C THR A 5 34.64 30.31 -10.47
N GLY A 6 34.63 29.05 -10.03
CA GLY A 6 33.79 28.02 -10.63
C GLY A 6 32.75 27.59 -9.59
N ASP A 7 31.50 27.48 -10.03
CA ASP A 7 30.46 26.87 -9.22
C ASP A 7 30.69 25.36 -9.17
N TYR A 8 30.99 24.87 -7.96
CA TYR A 8 31.16 23.45 -7.75
C TYR A 8 29.92 22.89 -7.06
N SER A 9 29.25 21.94 -7.72
CA SER A 9 28.17 21.15 -7.11
C SER A 9 28.75 19.92 -6.44
N TYR A 10 28.50 19.77 -5.15
CA TYR A 10 28.87 18.58 -4.39
C TYR A 10 27.63 17.82 -3.99
N VAL A 11 27.63 16.50 -4.24
CA VAL A 11 26.63 15.57 -3.70
C VAL A 11 27.23 14.95 -2.44
N VAL A 12 26.66 15.24 -1.28
CA VAL A 12 27.09 14.65 -0.02
C VAL A 12 26.15 13.48 0.30
N ASN A 13 26.66 12.25 0.13
CA ASN A 13 25.96 11.06 0.59
C ASN A 13 26.33 10.83 2.07
N TRP A 14 25.37 10.85 2.95
CA TRP A 14 25.58 10.58 4.37
C TRP A 14 25.61 9.08 4.63
N TYR A 15 26.81 8.54 4.82
CA TYR A 15 27.02 7.28 5.52
C TYR A 15 27.54 7.60 6.91
N SER A 16 26.99 6.96 7.94
CA SER A 16 27.35 7.21 9.33
C SER A 16 28.83 6.89 9.61
N SER A 17 29.68 7.89 9.48
CA SER A 17 31.00 7.91 10.10
C SER A 17 31.47 9.37 10.22
N THR A 18 31.97 9.73 11.38
CA THR A 18 32.46 11.05 11.73
C THR A 18 33.62 11.46 10.82
N SER A 19 33.37 12.35 9.88
CA SER A 19 34.40 13.04 9.12
C SER A 19 34.15 14.55 9.21
N SER A 20 35.11 15.29 9.74
CA SER A 20 35.07 16.75 9.79
C SER A 20 35.77 17.32 8.58
N PHE A 21 35.12 18.22 7.86
CA PHE A 21 35.70 19.02 6.79
C PHE A 21 35.79 20.48 7.23
N THR A 22 36.95 21.10 7.09
CA THR A 22 37.08 22.53 7.26
C THR A 22 37.25 23.17 5.89
N LEU A 23 36.20 23.87 5.45
CA LEU A 23 36.21 24.67 4.22
C LEU A 23 36.09 26.14 4.59
N GLY A 24 37.05 26.95 4.18
CA GLY A 24 37.02 28.41 4.36
C GLY A 24 36.09 29.04 3.31
N GLY A 25 34.81 29.11 3.63
CA GLY A 25 33.78 29.74 2.77
C GLY A 25 32.38 29.61 3.37
N THR A 26 31.47 30.49 2.99
CA THR A 26 30.06 30.40 3.41
C THR A 26 29.35 29.34 2.59
N ILE A 27 28.92 28.24 3.22
CA ILE A 27 28.07 27.24 2.58
C ILE A 27 26.63 27.63 2.87
N THR A 28 25.90 28.09 1.84
CA THR A 28 24.45 28.24 1.93
C THR A 28 23.82 26.88 1.67
N VAL A 29 23.38 26.18 2.73
CA VAL A 29 22.57 24.98 2.60
C VAL A 29 21.15 25.39 2.24
N VAL A 30 20.83 25.38 0.95
CA VAL A 30 19.44 25.43 0.53
C VAL A 30 18.89 24.03 0.82
N ALA A 31 18.01 23.91 1.82
CA ALA A 31 17.23 22.72 1.99
C ALA A 31 16.32 22.59 0.76
N SER A 32 16.83 21.94 -0.29
CA SER A 32 15.97 21.44 -1.34
C SER A 32 15.18 20.29 -0.71
N SER A 33 13.87 20.48 -0.57
CA SER A 33 12.96 19.37 -0.29
C SER A 33 12.90 18.52 -1.57
N THR A 34 14.01 17.86 -1.90
CA THR A 34 13.95 16.72 -2.78
C THR A 34 13.31 15.64 -1.96
N THR A 35 12.02 15.39 -2.23
CA THR A 35 11.41 14.09 -1.96
C THR A 35 12.45 13.07 -2.42
N SER A 36 13.11 12.41 -1.47
CA SER A 36 14.03 11.34 -1.76
C SER A 36 13.22 10.25 -2.41
N THR A 37 13.22 10.20 -3.74
CA THR A 37 12.83 9.01 -4.45
C THR A 37 13.92 7.99 -4.14
N SER A 38 13.72 7.24 -3.06
CA SER A 38 14.49 6.04 -2.79
C SER A 38 14.34 5.16 -4.03
N THR A 39 15.38 5.05 -4.83
CA THR A 39 15.42 4.16 -6.00
C THR A 39 15.48 2.68 -5.60
N ASN A 40 15.37 2.39 -4.31
CA ASN A 40 15.15 1.07 -3.77
C ASN A 40 13.68 1.00 -3.34
N SER A 41 12.76 1.14 -4.33
CA SER A 41 11.33 1.05 -4.07
C SER A 41 11.02 -0.35 -3.55
N SER A 42 10.76 -0.43 -2.25
CA SER A 42 10.22 -1.64 -1.62
C SER A 42 8.79 -1.94 -2.07
N ILE A 43 8.22 -1.05 -2.90
CA ILE A 43 6.87 -1.14 -3.49
C ILE A 43 7.00 -1.26 -5.01
N SER A 44 6.42 -2.29 -5.59
CA SER A 44 6.42 -2.53 -7.04
C SER A 44 5.10 -3.15 -7.50
N PHE A 45 4.87 -3.15 -8.82
CA PHE A 45 3.74 -3.85 -9.41
C PHE A 45 4.21 -5.13 -10.10
N VAL A 46 3.59 -6.25 -9.74
CA VAL A 46 3.80 -7.56 -10.37
C VAL A 46 2.45 -8.06 -10.87
N ASN A 47 2.32 -8.23 -12.18
CA ASN A 47 1.07 -8.68 -12.83
C ASN A 47 -0.19 -7.88 -12.43
N GLY A 48 -0.05 -6.60 -12.12
CA GLY A 48 -1.16 -5.74 -11.73
C GLY A 48 -1.41 -5.65 -10.21
N THR A 49 -0.70 -6.44 -9.41
CA THR A 49 -0.76 -6.43 -7.94
C THR A 49 0.35 -5.54 -7.38
N CYS A 50 0.03 -4.71 -6.39
CA CYS A 50 0.99 -3.87 -5.69
C CYS A 50 1.66 -4.70 -4.57
N GLU A 51 2.93 -5.07 -4.79
CA GLU A 51 3.70 -5.89 -3.85
C GLU A 51 4.74 -5.05 -3.09
N CYS A 52 4.87 -5.29 -1.79
CA CYS A 52 5.80 -4.59 -0.92
C CYS A 52 6.36 -5.46 0.23
N PRO A 53 6.91 -6.65 -0.06
CA PRO A 53 7.30 -7.62 0.97
C PRO A 53 8.41 -7.14 1.91
N ASN A 54 9.20 -6.13 1.48
CA ASN A 54 10.32 -5.58 2.23
C ASN A 54 10.10 -4.12 2.64
N ALA A 55 8.88 -3.59 2.46
CA ALA A 55 8.56 -2.23 2.85
C ALA A 55 8.44 -2.07 4.37
N ILE A 56 8.72 -0.87 4.84
CA ILE A 56 8.33 -0.44 6.18
C ILE A 56 6.94 0.19 6.06
N VAL A 57 6.06 -0.05 7.04
CA VAL A 57 4.73 0.56 7.09
C VAL A 57 4.83 2.07 7.00
N GLY A 58 4.07 2.65 6.07
CA GLY A 58 4.15 4.07 5.73
C GLY A 58 5.12 4.43 4.61
N ASP A 59 5.93 3.49 4.12
CA ASP A 59 6.72 3.71 2.90
C ASP A 59 5.79 4.04 1.74
N THR A 60 6.24 4.92 0.85
CA THR A 60 5.47 5.33 -0.32
C THR A 60 6.29 5.21 -1.60
N ALA A 61 5.61 4.92 -2.71
CA ALA A 61 6.19 4.98 -4.05
C ALA A 61 5.21 5.64 -5.03
N VAL A 62 5.75 6.42 -5.95
CA VAL A 62 4.96 6.98 -7.07
C VAL A 62 5.14 6.09 -8.29
N ILE A 63 4.06 5.44 -8.72
CA ILE A 63 4.06 4.52 -9.86
C ILE A 63 2.95 4.97 -10.82
N GLY A 64 3.32 5.30 -12.05
CA GLY A 64 2.36 5.81 -13.03
C GLY A 64 1.67 7.12 -12.64
N GLY A 65 2.32 7.95 -11.79
CA GLY A 65 1.75 9.21 -11.28
C GLY A 65 0.82 9.04 -10.07
N VAL A 66 0.62 7.82 -9.57
CA VAL A 66 -0.18 7.52 -8.37
C VAL A 66 0.76 7.18 -7.22
N THR A 67 0.50 7.76 -6.05
CA THR A 67 1.23 7.43 -4.83
C THR A 67 0.60 6.22 -4.17
N TYR A 68 1.38 5.16 -3.95
CA TYR A 68 1.00 3.95 -3.21
C TYR A 68 1.69 3.94 -1.86
N THR A 69 0.96 3.52 -0.83
CA THR A 69 1.44 3.48 0.57
C THR A 69 1.45 2.04 1.08
N ALA A 70 2.58 1.58 1.65
CA ALA A 70 2.66 0.29 2.32
C ALA A 70 1.91 0.34 3.65
N VAL A 71 1.01 -0.62 3.86
CA VAL A 71 0.15 -0.70 5.05
C VAL A 71 0.20 -2.09 5.67
N ASP A 72 -0.13 -2.17 6.96
CA ASP A 72 -0.35 -3.40 7.71
C ASP A 72 -1.74 -3.41 8.38
N ASN A 73 -2.01 -4.42 9.21
CA ASN A 73 -3.29 -4.56 9.91
C ASN A 73 -3.61 -3.34 10.80
N SER A 74 -2.60 -2.62 11.31
CA SER A 74 -2.80 -1.50 12.23
C SER A 74 -3.12 -0.18 11.52
N THR A 75 -2.71 -0.03 10.27
CA THR A 75 -2.76 1.24 9.52
C THR A 75 -3.79 1.27 8.40
N ILE A 76 -4.11 0.11 7.80
CA ILE A 76 -4.99 0.02 6.62
C ILE A 76 -6.37 0.67 6.83
N ALA A 77 -6.99 0.46 7.98
CA ALA A 77 -8.32 1.03 8.28
C ALA A 77 -8.28 2.57 8.34
N GLY A 78 -7.21 3.14 8.89
CA GLY A 78 -7.00 4.58 8.95
C GLY A 78 -6.83 5.21 7.57
N GLU A 79 -6.06 4.57 6.70
CA GLU A 79 -5.86 5.03 5.31
C GLU A 79 -7.19 5.03 4.54
N ILE A 80 -7.99 3.95 4.64
CA ILE A 80 -9.31 3.86 4.00
C ILE A 80 -10.26 4.93 4.54
N ALA A 81 -10.27 5.18 5.86
CA ALA A 81 -11.11 6.22 6.47
C ALA A 81 -10.74 7.63 5.98
N ASN A 82 -9.47 7.85 5.62
CA ASN A 82 -8.99 9.09 5.00
C ASN A 82 -9.24 9.15 3.48
N GLY A 83 -9.86 8.12 2.90
CA GLY A 83 -10.16 8.04 1.47
C GLY A 83 -9.00 7.54 0.61
N ASN A 84 -7.90 7.10 1.21
CA ASN A 84 -6.78 6.51 0.48
C ASN A 84 -7.00 5.01 0.28
N VAL A 85 -7.12 4.59 -0.97
CA VAL A 85 -7.24 3.17 -1.37
C VAL A 85 -6.07 2.71 -2.25
N ASN A 86 -5.14 3.61 -2.56
CA ASN A 86 -3.91 3.29 -3.30
C ASN A 86 -2.89 2.69 -2.33
N LEU A 87 -3.17 1.50 -1.87
CA LEU A 87 -2.44 0.82 -0.80
C LEU A 87 -1.69 -0.40 -1.36
N CYS A 88 -0.50 -0.63 -0.83
CA CYS A 88 0.24 -1.86 -1.00
C CYS A 88 0.00 -2.73 0.25
N THR A 89 -0.74 -3.80 0.08
CA THR A 89 -1.35 -4.57 1.18
C THR A 89 -0.64 -5.88 1.48
N THR A 90 0.56 -6.11 0.91
CA THR A 90 1.35 -7.35 1.11
C THR A 90 1.59 -7.68 2.60
N LEU A 91 1.68 -6.67 3.47
CA LEU A 91 1.92 -6.88 4.91
C LEU A 91 0.62 -7.08 5.72
N VAL A 92 -0.54 -7.07 5.05
CA VAL A 92 -1.85 -7.24 5.70
C VAL A 92 -2.21 -8.73 5.75
N THR A 93 -2.58 -9.21 6.93
CA THR A 93 -3.02 -10.60 7.14
C THR A 93 -4.46 -10.70 7.59
N ASP A 94 -5.06 -9.59 8.06
CA ASP A 94 -6.43 -9.50 8.53
C ASP A 94 -7.14 -8.32 7.88
N MET A 95 -8.14 -8.60 7.07
CA MET A 95 -9.02 -7.62 6.41
C MET A 95 -10.46 -7.69 6.97
N SER A 96 -10.65 -8.35 8.10
CA SER A 96 -11.98 -8.48 8.70
C SER A 96 -12.59 -7.11 9.01
N GLN A 97 -13.87 -6.95 8.70
CA GLN A 97 -14.67 -5.74 8.97
C GLN A 97 -14.14 -4.44 8.33
N LEU A 98 -13.13 -4.50 7.46
CA LEU A 98 -12.38 -3.34 6.98
C LEU A 98 -13.27 -2.30 6.28
N ILE A 99 -14.29 -2.74 5.56
CA ILE A 99 -15.23 -1.89 4.78
C ILE A 99 -16.66 -2.05 5.30
N LYS A 100 -16.82 -2.68 6.47
CA LYS A 100 -18.10 -2.96 7.09
C LYS A 100 -18.95 -1.70 7.23
N ALA A 101 -20.21 -1.81 6.81
CA ALA A 101 -21.23 -0.76 6.87
C ALA A 101 -20.88 0.55 6.11
N ASN A 102 -19.83 0.54 5.28
CA ASN A 102 -19.53 1.66 4.39
C ASN A 102 -20.40 1.58 3.13
N SER A 103 -21.62 2.11 3.21
CA SER A 103 -22.63 1.98 2.14
C SER A 103 -22.24 2.67 0.83
N GLY A 104 -21.34 3.65 0.86
CA GLY A 104 -20.86 4.39 -0.32
C GLY A 104 -19.56 3.84 -0.92
N PHE A 105 -18.96 2.83 -0.32
CA PHE A 105 -17.67 2.32 -0.79
C PHE A 105 -17.80 1.54 -2.08
N ASN A 106 -17.12 1.99 -3.14
CA ASN A 106 -17.02 1.27 -4.40
C ASN A 106 -15.75 1.68 -5.17
N PHE A 107 -14.61 1.61 -4.49
CA PHE A 107 -13.32 1.93 -5.10
C PHE A 107 -12.69 0.71 -5.78
N VAL A 108 -11.78 0.96 -6.74
CA VAL A 108 -11.01 -0.09 -7.42
C VAL A 108 -9.98 -0.68 -6.47
N LEU A 109 -10.04 -1.99 -6.26
CA LEU A 109 -9.18 -2.75 -5.35
C LEU A 109 -8.39 -3.88 -6.06
N THR A 110 -8.37 -3.89 -7.39
CA THR A 110 -7.72 -4.95 -8.17
C THR A 110 -6.22 -5.07 -7.91
N HIS A 111 -5.59 -3.99 -7.46
CA HIS A 111 -4.14 -3.93 -7.18
C HIS A 111 -3.76 -4.39 -5.76
N TRP A 112 -4.73 -4.64 -4.91
CA TRP A 112 -4.43 -5.11 -3.56
C TRP A 112 -3.84 -6.52 -3.58
N ASP A 113 -2.75 -6.71 -2.85
CA ASP A 113 -2.14 -8.01 -2.61
C ASP A 113 -2.84 -8.69 -1.42
N THR A 114 -3.55 -9.77 -1.68
CA THR A 114 -4.28 -10.53 -0.66
C THR A 114 -3.62 -11.87 -0.32
N SER A 115 -2.46 -12.14 -0.90
CA SER A 115 -1.78 -13.43 -0.78
C SER A 115 -1.43 -13.84 0.65
N ASN A 116 -1.27 -12.87 1.56
CA ASN A 116 -0.99 -13.12 2.98
C ASN A 116 -2.23 -13.03 3.88
N VAL A 117 -3.40 -12.74 3.31
CA VAL A 117 -4.63 -12.56 4.10
C VAL A 117 -5.21 -13.91 4.54
N THR A 118 -5.48 -14.03 5.83
CA THR A 118 -6.06 -15.23 6.43
C THR A 118 -7.51 -15.03 6.89
N ASN A 119 -7.93 -13.79 7.11
CA ASN A 119 -9.27 -13.44 7.60
C ASN A 119 -9.88 -12.32 6.76
N MET A 120 -11.04 -12.60 6.15
CA MET A 120 -11.87 -11.66 5.40
C MET A 120 -13.30 -11.59 5.94
N SER A 121 -13.53 -12.07 7.17
CA SER A 121 -14.88 -12.09 7.77
C SER A 121 -15.48 -10.68 7.85
N GLU A 122 -16.74 -10.55 7.46
CA GLU A 122 -17.51 -9.30 7.47
C GLU A 122 -16.86 -8.13 6.67
N MET A 123 -15.86 -8.39 5.83
CA MET A 123 -15.10 -7.31 5.15
C MET A 123 -15.99 -6.31 4.42
N PHE A 124 -17.00 -6.78 3.70
CA PHE A 124 -17.96 -5.96 2.95
C PHE A 124 -19.37 -6.01 3.53
N TYR A 125 -19.53 -6.44 4.79
CA TYR A 125 -20.85 -6.52 5.43
C TYR A 125 -21.54 -5.15 5.39
N GLY A 126 -22.72 -5.07 4.74
CA GLY A 126 -23.48 -3.83 4.62
C GLY A 126 -22.88 -2.76 3.70
N ALA A 127 -21.84 -3.07 2.94
CA ALA A 127 -21.29 -2.21 1.90
C ALA A 127 -22.23 -2.23 0.66
N THR A 128 -23.37 -1.58 0.77
CA THR A 128 -24.50 -1.72 -0.17
C THR A 128 -24.21 -1.28 -1.60
N SER A 129 -23.24 -0.39 -1.82
CA SER A 129 -22.82 0.07 -3.16
C SER A 129 -21.63 -0.69 -3.73
N PHE A 130 -21.00 -1.58 -2.94
CA PHE A 130 -19.79 -2.26 -3.38
C PHE A 130 -20.06 -3.22 -4.54
N ASN A 131 -19.38 -3.01 -5.66
CA ASN A 131 -19.42 -3.88 -6.83
C ASN A 131 -18.12 -3.81 -7.66
N SER A 132 -16.99 -3.48 -7.02
CA SER A 132 -15.68 -3.47 -7.70
C SER A 132 -15.18 -4.88 -7.97
N ASP A 133 -14.45 -5.04 -9.08
CA ASP A 133 -13.82 -6.30 -9.44
C ASP A 133 -12.74 -6.68 -8.43
N ILE A 134 -12.87 -7.87 -7.87
CA ILE A 134 -11.93 -8.51 -6.93
C ILE A 134 -11.60 -9.94 -7.36
N SER A 135 -11.85 -10.28 -8.63
CA SER A 135 -11.63 -11.62 -9.18
C SER A 135 -10.16 -12.05 -9.18
N SER A 136 -9.24 -11.07 -9.17
CA SER A 136 -7.79 -11.29 -9.14
C SER A 136 -7.21 -11.58 -7.76
N TRP A 137 -8.00 -11.47 -6.70
CA TRP A 137 -7.51 -11.67 -5.34
C TRP A 137 -7.09 -13.12 -5.10
N ASP A 138 -5.92 -13.29 -4.50
CA ASP A 138 -5.47 -14.59 -4.00
C ASP A 138 -6.11 -14.89 -2.65
N THR A 139 -6.96 -15.90 -2.61
CA THR A 139 -7.68 -16.32 -1.42
C THR A 139 -7.16 -17.65 -0.85
N SER A 140 -6.03 -18.14 -1.35
CA SER A 140 -5.51 -19.47 -1.03
C SER A 140 -5.15 -19.64 0.45
N ASN A 141 -4.83 -18.55 1.16
CA ASN A 141 -4.50 -18.55 2.58
C ASN A 141 -5.68 -18.16 3.48
N VAL A 142 -6.85 -17.81 2.91
CA VAL A 142 -8.01 -17.38 3.70
C VAL A 142 -8.68 -18.55 4.39
N THR A 143 -8.91 -18.41 5.70
CA THR A 143 -9.57 -19.42 6.53
C THR A 143 -10.95 -18.99 7.02
N ASP A 144 -11.23 -17.70 7.05
CA ASP A 144 -12.52 -17.13 7.49
C ASP A 144 -13.05 -16.12 6.47
N MET A 145 -14.24 -16.40 5.90
CA MET A 145 -15.03 -15.53 5.01
C MET A 145 -16.46 -15.34 5.54
N GLY A 146 -16.71 -15.61 6.83
CA GLY A 146 -18.03 -15.51 7.43
C GLY A 146 -18.63 -14.13 7.26
N LEU A 147 -19.88 -14.05 6.81
CA LEU A 147 -20.64 -12.80 6.60
C LEU A 147 -19.97 -11.79 5.66
N MET A 148 -18.97 -12.19 4.85
CA MET A 148 -18.13 -11.28 4.05
C MET A 148 -18.96 -10.32 3.19
N PHE A 149 -20.00 -10.81 2.53
CA PHE A 149 -20.87 -10.03 1.62
C PHE A 149 -22.29 -9.85 2.13
N ARG A 150 -22.56 -10.16 3.43
CA ARG A 150 -23.92 -10.01 3.95
C ARG A 150 -24.38 -8.57 3.78
N ALA A 151 -25.58 -8.41 3.20
CA ALA A 151 -26.16 -7.11 2.84
C ALA A 151 -25.33 -6.23 1.90
N ALA A 152 -24.35 -6.77 1.17
CA ALA A 152 -23.68 -6.11 0.06
C ALA A 152 -24.53 -6.24 -1.21
N ASN A 153 -25.68 -5.60 -1.25
CA ASN A 153 -26.78 -5.88 -2.17
C ASN A 153 -26.45 -5.63 -3.66
N THR A 154 -25.44 -4.84 -3.97
CA THR A 154 -25.03 -4.52 -5.34
C THR A 154 -23.97 -5.49 -5.86
N PHE A 155 -23.29 -6.21 -4.96
CA PHE A 155 -22.17 -7.06 -5.34
C PHE A 155 -22.59 -8.18 -6.28
N ASN A 156 -22.04 -8.18 -7.50
CA ASN A 156 -22.32 -9.18 -8.55
C ASN A 156 -21.07 -9.41 -9.42
N GLN A 157 -19.89 -9.52 -8.82
CA GLN A 157 -18.65 -9.78 -9.56
C GLN A 157 -18.35 -11.27 -9.61
N ASN A 158 -17.59 -11.68 -10.65
CA ASN A 158 -17.18 -13.07 -10.80
C ASN A 158 -16.04 -13.40 -9.82
N ILE A 159 -16.34 -14.20 -8.81
CA ILE A 159 -15.36 -14.72 -7.83
C ILE A 159 -15.17 -16.24 -7.96
N GLY A 160 -15.56 -16.82 -9.08
CA GLY A 160 -15.50 -18.27 -9.31
C GLY A 160 -14.09 -18.86 -9.33
N ASN A 161 -13.06 -18.02 -9.47
CA ASN A 161 -11.65 -18.45 -9.44
C ASN A 161 -11.03 -18.45 -8.05
N TRP A 162 -11.75 -18.01 -7.03
CA TRP A 162 -11.24 -17.99 -5.68
C TRP A 162 -10.97 -19.40 -5.16
N ASN A 163 -9.80 -19.59 -4.55
CA ASN A 163 -9.49 -20.85 -3.88
C ASN A 163 -10.06 -20.82 -2.46
N THR A 164 -11.14 -21.52 -2.24
CA THR A 164 -11.82 -21.62 -0.94
C THR A 164 -11.51 -22.91 -0.19
N SER A 165 -10.53 -23.69 -0.64
CA SER A 165 -10.22 -25.00 -0.05
C SER A 165 -9.73 -24.94 1.40
N GLY A 166 -9.16 -23.78 1.82
CA GLY A 166 -8.72 -23.50 3.19
C GLY A 166 -9.79 -22.90 4.09
N VAL A 167 -10.94 -22.48 3.52
CA VAL A 167 -11.97 -21.75 4.27
C VAL A 167 -12.75 -22.69 5.18
N SER A 168 -12.71 -22.41 6.48
CA SER A 168 -13.41 -23.17 7.52
C SER A 168 -14.70 -22.50 7.97
N ASN A 169 -14.87 -21.19 7.75
CA ASN A 169 -16.06 -20.41 8.06
C ASN A 169 -16.52 -19.63 6.84
N MET A 170 -17.74 -19.93 6.37
CA MET A 170 -18.39 -19.27 5.23
C MET A 170 -19.88 -19.01 5.54
N ASN A 171 -20.19 -18.75 6.81
CA ASN A 171 -21.56 -18.47 7.23
C ASN A 171 -22.10 -17.17 6.58
N GLU A 172 -23.40 -17.14 6.24
CA GLU A 172 -24.10 -15.96 5.76
C GLU A 172 -24.67 -15.08 6.90
#